data_d9110920893f49f35cfed15aa61fea9f
#
_entry.id   d9110920893f49f35cfed15aa61fea9f
#
_cell.length_a   1.000
_cell.length_b   1.000
_cell.length_c   1.000
_cell.angle_alpha   90.00
_cell.angle_beta   90.00
_cell.angle_gamma   90.00
#
_symmetry.space_group_name_H-M   'P 1'
#
loop_
_entity.id
_entity.type
_entity.pdbx_description
1 polymer ?
#
loop_
_entity_poly.entity_id
_entity_poly.type
_entity_poly.pdbx_seq_one_letter_code
_entity_poly.pdbx_strand_id
1 'polypeptide(L)'
;MLTIKQIRDDKQAAIRKLAKKGVDAAPVIARIETLDDRRKAIQTELDNTLAAQNKAAKEIGALMGQGRRDEAEERKRFVADLKEKSNRLQAESHDVQEELQAAIVSLPNFPADIVPEGKTAEDNLVVKLVENYTQLPENPLPHWELARKYDIIDFDLGVKLTGAGFPVYKGKGARLQRALINYFLDCNTRAGYLEVEPPIMVNEASGFGTGQLPDKEGQMYHATADNFYMIPTAEVPVTNIYRDVILDEKDFPVKMTAYTPCFRREAGSYGKDVRGLNRLHQFDKVEIVQLSLPEASYEALDGMVAHVESIVRSLGLPYRILRLCGGDMSFTSALTYDFEVYSEAQKRWLEVSSVSNFESFQANRLKLRYKDADKKTQLAHTLNGSSLALPRIVAALLENFQTPDGIRIPEALIPYTGFDIIK
;
A
#
# COMPACT_ATOMS: atom_id res chain seq x y z
N MET A 1 -9.38 5.09 -0.31
CA MET A 1 -10.00 6.06 -1.24
C MET A 1 -10.46 7.29 -0.48
N LEU A 2 -10.48 8.44 -1.16
CA LEU A 2 -11.02 9.66 -0.58
C LEU A 2 -12.52 9.49 -0.24
N THR A 3 -13.00 10.21 0.75
CA THR A 3 -14.43 10.29 1.04
C THR A 3 -15.08 11.39 0.19
N ILE A 4 -16.37 11.25 -0.12
CA ILE A 4 -17.14 12.31 -0.81
C ILE A 4 -17.08 13.61 0.00
N LYS A 5 -17.08 13.52 1.33
CA LYS A 5 -16.98 14.69 2.21
C LYS A 5 -15.67 15.43 1.97
N GLN A 6 -14.51 14.74 2.02
CA GLN A 6 -13.19 15.36 1.77
C GLN A 6 -13.11 16.07 0.40
N ILE A 7 -13.80 15.53 -0.62
CA ILE A 7 -13.83 16.11 -1.96
C ILE A 7 -14.73 17.35 -2.03
N ARG A 8 -15.90 17.33 -1.35
CA ARG A 8 -16.93 18.38 -1.43
C ARG A 8 -16.75 19.53 -0.44
N ASP A 9 -16.08 19.30 0.72
CA ASP A 9 -15.89 20.34 1.76
C ASP A 9 -15.09 21.54 1.21
N ASP A 10 -14.04 21.28 0.41
CA ASP A 10 -13.29 22.29 -0.34
C ASP A 10 -12.80 21.73 -1.68
N LYS A 11 -13.66 21.85 -2.69
CA LYS A 11 -13.40 21.41 -4.06
C LYS A 11 -12.10 21.99 -4.63
N GLN A 12 -11.85 23.27 -4.39
CA GLN A 12 -10.67 23.94 -4.95
C GLN A 12 -9.39 23.47 -4.27
N ALA A 13 -9.41 23.24 -2.97
CA ALA A 13 -8.30 22.63 -2.25
C ALA A 13 -8.06 21.19 -2.72
N ALA A 14 -9.11 20.41 -2.93
CA ALA A 14 -9.01 19.04 -3.46
C ALA A 14 -8.31 19.02 -4.83
N ILE A 15 -8.72 19.90 -5.76
CA ILE A 15 -8.09 20.04 -7.09
C ILE A 15 -6.62 20.43 -6.95
N ARG A 16 -6.30 21.43 -6.12
CA ARG A 16 -4.89 21.85 -5.90
C ARG A 16 -4.02 20.73 -5.31
N LYS A 17 -4.54 20.01 -4.30
CA LYS A 17 -3.81 18.89 -3.69
C LYS A 17 -3.52 17.78 -4.70
N LEU A 18 -4.50 17.40 -5.52
CA LEU A 18 -4.32 16.36 -6.53
C LEU A 18 -3.41 16.80 -7.69
N ALA A 19 -3.37 18.09 -7.99
CA ALA A 19 -2.45 18.65 -8.98
C ALA A 19 -0.97 18.48 -8.56
N LYS A 20 -0.64 18.45 -7.24
CA LYS A 20 0.71 18.11 -6.76
C LYS A 20 1.16 16.70 -7.20
N LYS A 21 0.22 15.76 -7.34
CA LYS A 21 0.47 14.40 -7.87
C LYS A 21 0.38 14.32 -9.40
N GLY A 22 0.35 15.45 -10.10
CA GLY A 22 0.25 15.50 -11.55
C GLY A 22 -1.12 15.12 -12.11
N VAL A 23 -2.19 15.10 -11.29
CA VAL A 23 -3.53 14.69 -11.70
C VAL A 23 -4.41 15.89 -12.00
N ASP A 24 -4.94 15.99 -13.23
CA ASP A 24 -6.05 16.88 -13.54
C ASP A 24 -7.36 16.29 -12.99
N ALA A 25 -7.67 16.66 -11.75
CA ALA A 25 -8.81 16.11 -11.03
C ALA A 25 -10.12 16.88 -11.26
N ALA A 26 -10.09 18.07 -11.88
CA ALA A 26 -11.27 18.92 -12.01
C ALA A 26 -12.44 18.23 -12.72
N PRO A 27 -12.26 17.53 -13.87
CA PRO A 27 -13.35 16.83 -14.54
C PRO A 27 -13.92 15.67 -13.71
N VAL A 28 -13.05 14.91 -13.04
CA VAL A 28 -13.46 13.76 -12.20
C VAL A 28 -14.25 14.24 -10.98
N ILE A 29 -13.78 15.29 -10.32
CA ILE A 29 -14.46 15.88 -9.16
C ILE A 29 -15.83 16.43 -9.56
N ALA A 30 -15.95 17.11 -10.70
CA ALA A 30 -17.25 17.59 -11.21
C ALA A 30 -18.23 16.44 -11.48
N ARG A 31 -17.73 15.32 -12.03
CA ARG A 31 -18.51 14.08 -12.23
C ARG A 31 -18.98 13.49 -10.89
N ILE A 32 -18.08 13.41 -9.89
CA ILE A 32 -18.41 12.91 -8.55
C ILE A 32 -19.52 13.74 -7.92
N GLU A 33 -19.46 15.07 -8.00
CA GLU A 33 -20.51 15.97 -7.49
C GLU A 33 -21.86 15.70 -8.17
N THR A 34 -21.87 15.60 -9.50
CA THR A 34 -23.08 15.32 -10.28
C THR A 34 -23.71 13.98 -9.90
N LEU A 35 -22.87 12.93 -9.79
CA LEU A 35 -23.31 11.58 -9.43
C LEU A 35 -23.82 11.51 -7.98
N ASP A 36 -23.15 12.19 -7.04
CA ASP A 36 -23.61 12.24 -5.64
C ASP A 36 -24.94 12.98 -5.49
N ASP A 37 -25.12 14.08 -6.22
CA ASP A 37 -26.40 14.83 -6.20
C ASP A 37 -27.52 13.99 -6.82
N ARG A 38 -27.26 13.27 -7.93
CA ARG A 38 -28.22 12.32 -8.52
C ARG A 38 -28.56 11.17 -7.57
N ARG A 39 -27.54 10.57 -6.92
CA ARG A 39 -27.74 9.53 -5.90
C ARG A 39 -28.67 9.99 -4.78
N LYS A 40 -28.47 11.22 -4.27
CA LYS A 40 -29.33 11.82 -3.21
C LYS A 40 -30.76 12.03 -3.70
N ALA A 41 -30.92 12.51 -4.93
CA ALA A 41 -32.26 12.74 -5.53
C ALA A 41 -33.00 11.41 -5.69
N ILE A 42 -32.35 10.38 -6.25
CA ILE A 42 -32.91 9.03 -6.40
C ILE A 42 -33.31 8.45 -5.05
N GLN A 43 -32.43 8.55 -4.03
CA GLN A 43 -32.73 8.05 -2.69
C GLN A 43 -33.98 8.72 -2.10
N THR A 44 -34.08 10.04 -2.21
CA THR A 44 -35.25 10.78 -1.74
C THR A 44 -36.52 10.35 -2.47
N GLU A 45 -36.47 10.17 -3.79
CA GLU A 45 -37.60 9.72 -4.57
C GLU A 45 -38.01 8.28 -4.25
N LEU A 46 -37.04 7.40 -4.04
CA LEU A 46 -37.24 6.01 -3.62
C LEU A 46 -37.94 5.95 -2.26
N ASP A 47 -37.45 6.70 -1.27
CA ASP A 47 -38.01 6.74 0.08
C ASP A 47 -39.47 7.24 0.05
N ASN A 48 -39.76 8.30 -0.73
CA ASN A 48 -41.10 8.80 -0.91
C ASN A 48 -42.01 7.77 -1.60
N THR A 49 -41.51 7.07 -2.61
CA THR A 49 -42.26 6.03 -3.35
C THR A 49 -42.60 4.86 -2.45
N LEU A 50 -41.64 4.38 -1.64
CA LEU A 50 -41.87 3.31 -0.67
C LEU A 50 -42.82 3.71 0.45
N ALA A 51 -42.75 4.95 0.93
CA ALA A 51 -43.69 5.48 1.92
C ALA A 51 -45.11 5.53 1.36
N ALA A 52 -45.28 6.00 0.11
CA ALA A 52 -46.61 6.03 -0.57
C ALA A 52 -47.14 4.60 -0.80
N GLN A 53 -46.27 3.65 -1.20
CA GLN A 53 -46.64 2.26 -1.38
C GLN A 53 -47.13 1.62 -0.06
N ASN A 54 -46.43 1.85 1.05
CA ASN A 54 -46.80 1.34 2.37
C ASN A 54 -48.14 1.94 2.84
N LYS A 55 -48.37 3.25 2.60
CA LYS A 55 -49.63 3.90 2.93
C LYS A 55 -50.79 3.33 2.12
N ALA A 56 -50.63 3.21 0.81
CA ALA A 56 -51.67 2.67 -0.07
C ALA A 56 -51.98 1.20 0.24
N ALA A 57 -51.00 0.41 0.61
CA ALA A 57 -51.21 -0.98 1.05
C ALA A 57 -52.06 -1.08 2.31
N LYS A 58 -51.86 -0.19 3.30
CA LYS A 58 -52.73 -0.11 4.49
C LYS A 58 -54.16 0.31 4.15
N GLU A 59 -54.33 1.25 3.22
CA GLU A 59 -55.64 1.69 2.74
C GLU A 59 -56.45 0.57 2.06
N ILE A 60 -55.76 -0.32 1.29
CA ILE A 60 -56.42 -1.51 0.69
C ILE A 60 -57.03 -2.39 1.76
N GLY A 61 -56.29 -2.67 2.86
CA GLY A 61 -56.80 -3.48 3.99
C GLY A 61 -58.05 -2.87 4.60
N ALA A 62 -58.09 -1.54 4.81
CA ALA A 62 -59.20 -0.80 5.35
C ALA A 62 -60.45 -0.81 4.40
N LEU A 63 -60.22 -0.58 3.08
CA LEU A 63 -61.27 -0.62 2.06
C LEU A 63 -61.90 -2.00 1.91
N MET A 64 -61.10 -3.04 1.95
CA MET A 64 -61.59 -4.45 1.92
C MET A 64 -62.42 -4.77 3.14
N GLY A 65 -62.00 -4.35 4.34
CA GLY A 65 -62.76 -4.50 5.57
C GLY A 65 -64.12 -3.78 5.58
N GLN A 66 -64.23 -2.66 4.79
CA GLN A 66 -65.48 -1.90 4.60
C GLN A 66 -66.33 -2.40 3.44
N GLY A 67 -65.92 -3.41 2.70
CA GLY A 67 -66.66 -3.95 1.56
C GLY A 67 -66.53 -3.10 0.26
N ARG A 68 -65.67 -2.07 0.23
CA ARG A 68 -65.45 -1.14 -0.90
C ARG A 68 -64.47 -1.74 -1.90
N ARG A 69 -64.91 -2.82 -2.60
CA ARG A 69 -64.04 -3.64 -3.45
C ARG A 69 -63.49 -2.88 -4.68
N ASP A 70 -64.28 -2.05 -5.33
CA ASP A 70 -63.84 -1.34 -6.54
C ASP A 70 -62.71 -0.36 -6.22
N GLU A 71 -62.81 0.39 -5.14
CA GLU A 71 -61.78 1.29 -4.66
C GLU A 71 -60.52 0.55 -4.18
N ALA A 72 -60.71 -0.62 -3.57
CA ALA A 72 -59.57 -1.47 -3.21
C ALA A 72 -58.83 -1.96 -4.46
N GLU A 73 -59.49 -2.31 -5.57
CA GLU A 73 -58.88 -2.70 -6.83
C GLU A 73 -58.14 -1.52 -7.51
N GLU A 74 -58.70 -0.32 -7.46
CA GLU A 74 -57.99 0.88 -7.93
C GLU A 74 -56.70 1.13 -7.12
N ARG A 75 -56.76 0.99 -5.78
CA ARG A 75 -55.60 1.12 -4.93
C ARG A 75 -54.55 0.00 -5.15
N LYS A 76 -54.98 -1.20 -5.48
CA LYS A 76 -54.07 -2.30 -5.86
C LYS A 76 -53.29 -1.96 -7.15
N ARG A 77 -53.94 -1.38 -8.16
CA ARG A 77 -53.28 -0.92 -9.39
C ARG A 77 -52.24 0.16 -9.06
N PHE A 78 -52.64 1.16 -8.26
CA PHE A 78 -51.70 2.21 -7.81
C PHE A 78 -50.48 1.63 -7.04
N VAL A 79 -50.67 0.64 -6.17
CA VAL A 79 -49.56 -0.04 -5.51
C VAL A 79 -48.69 -0.79 -6.51
N ALA A 80 -49.26 -1.40 -7.55
CA ALA A 80 -48.49 -2.05 -8.61
C ALA A 80 -47.61 -1.05 -9.38
N ASP A 81 -48.13 0.10 -9.74
CA ASP A 81 -47.41 1.19 -10.42
C ASP A 81 -46.27 1.72 -9.54
N LEU A 82 -46.51 1.92 -8.23
CA LEU A 82 -45.47 2.33 -7.27
C LEU A 82 -44.40 1.28 -7.09
N LYS A 83 -44.76 0.00 -7.16
CA LYS A 83 -43.78 -1.11 -7.08
C LYS A 83 -42.89 -1.11 -8.32
N GLU A 84 -43.45 -0.93 -9.51
CA GLU A 84 -42.65 -0.85 -10.74
C GLU A 84 -41.72 0.38 -10.69
N LYS A 85 -42.23 1.53 -10.24
CA LYS A 85 -41.42 2.74 -10.04
C LYS A 85 -40.28 2.49 -9.03
N SER A 86 -40.54 1.86 -7.88
CA SER A 86 -39.53 1.59 -6.88
C SER A 86 -38.44 0.65 -7.41
N ASN A 87 -38.80 -0.40 -8.16
CA ASN A 87 -37.83 -1.30 -8.79
C ASN A 87 -36.92 -0.57 -9.79
N ARG A 88 -37.48 0.30 -10.61
CA ARG A 88 -36.72 1.16 -11.55
C ARG A 88 -35.74 2.08 -10.80
N LEU A 89 -36.20 2.75 -9.73
CA LEU A 89 -35.34 3.63 -8.92
C LEU A 89 -34.23 2.86 -8.19
N GLN A 90 -34.49 1.62 -7.75
CA GLN A 90 -33.47 0.76 -7.17
C GLN A 90 -32.39 0.40 -8.19
N ALA A 91 -32.76 0.02 -9.41
CA ALA A 91 -31.80 -0.28 -10.47
C ALA A 91 -30.95 0.96 -10.81
N GLU A 92 -31.60 2.13 -10.99
CA GLU A 92 -30.91 3.40 -11.25
C GLU A 92 -29.99 3.80 -10.09
N SER A 93 -30.40 3.58 -8.84
CA SER A 93 -29.57 3.81 -7.66
C SER A 93 -28.31 2.95 -7.66
N HIS A 94 -28.44 1.69 -8.07
CA HIS A 94 -27.30 0.78 -8.19
C HIS A 94 -26.30 1.28 -9.23
N ASP A 95 -26.76 1.57 -10.44
CA ASP A 95 -25.92 2.04 -11.53
C ASP A 95 -25.16 3.34 -11.15
N VAL A 96 -25.88 4.31 -10.57
CA VAL A 96 -25.27 5.58 -10.12
C VAL A 96 -24.26 5.36 -9.00
N GLN A 97 -24.50 4.41 -8.08
CA GLN A 97 -23.54 4.08 -7.01
C GLN A 97 -22.28 3.43 -7.58
N GLU A 98 -22.40 2.54 -8.56
CA GLU A 98 -21.24 1.92 -9.23
C GLU A 98 -20.40 2.97 -9.97
N GLU A 99 -21.04 3.86 -10.73
CA GLU A 99 -20.34 4.96 -11.43
C GLU A 99 -19.63 5.90 -10.45
N LEU A 100 -20.32 6.26 -9.36
CA LEU A 100 -19.76 7.13 -8.33
C LEU A 100 -18.55 6.48 -7.65
N GLN A 101 -18.64 5.19 -7.31
CA GLN A 101 -17.56 4.42 -6.73
C GLN A 101 -16.37 4.35 -7.68
N ALA A 102 -16.59 4.06 -8.96
CA ALA A 102 -15.53 4.02 -9.98
C ALA A 102 -14.82 5.37 -10.12
N ALA A 103 -15.58 6.47 -10.10
CA ALA A 103 -15.01 7.83 -10.17
C ALA A 103 -14.14 8.15 -8.95
N ILE A 104 -14.60 7.83 -7.72
CA ILE A 104 -13.83 8.06 -6.49
C ILE A 104 -12.57 7.20 -6.45
N VAL A 105 -12.65 5.92 -6.83
CA VAL A 105 -11.52 4.98 -6.86
C VAL A 105 -10.44 5.40 -7.86
N SER A 106 -10.79 6.19 -8.88
CA SER A 106 -9.82 6.70 -9.86
C SER A 106 -8.91 7.80 -9.33
N LEU A 107 -9.28 8.47 -8.22
CA LEU A 107 -8.50 9.55 -7.62
C LEU A 107 -7.46 9.01 -6.63
N PRO A 108 -6.21 9.53 -6.68
CA PRO A 108 -5.21 9.22 -5.66
C PRO A 108 -5.53 9.88 -4.32
N ASN A 109 -4.78 9.51 -3.30
CA ASN A 109 -4.85 10.16 -2.00
C ASN A 109 -4.34 11.62 -2.07
N PHE A 110 -4.84 12.47 -1.19
CA PHE A 110 -4.30 13.82 -1.04
C PHE A 110 -2.88 13.77 -0.45
N PRO A 111 -1.92 14.47 -1.06
CA PRO A 111 -0.63 14.69 -0.42
C PRO A 111 -0.78 15.62 0.77
N ALA A 112 0.00 15.37 1.84
CA ALA A 112 0.13 16.27 2.97
C ALA A 112 0.73 17.63 2.53
N ASP A 113 0.46 18.68 3.29
CA ASP A 113 0.88 20.03 2.91
C ASP A 113 2.42 20.17 2.84
N ILE A 114 3.16 19.40 3.66
CA ILE A 114 4.63 19.35 3.71
C ILE A 114 5.28 18.67 2.50
N VAL A 115 4.51 17.97 1.66
CA VAL A 115 5.01 17.29 0.45
C VAL A 115 5.57 18.32 -0.52
N PRO A 116 6.82 18.18 -1.00
CA PRO A 116 7.40 19.11 -1.97
C PRO A 116 6.66 19.07 -3.32
N GLU A 117 6.65 20.20 -4.02
CA GLU A 117 6.31 20.23 -5.44
C GLU A 117 7.39 19.50 -6.24
N GLY A 118 6.99 18.75 -7.27
CA GLY A 118 7.91 18.00 -8.12
C GLY A 118 7.19 17.01 -9.00
N LYS A 119 7.87 16.51 -10.04
CA LYS A 119 7.31 15.58 -11.04
C LYS A 119 8.00 14.23 -11.07
N THR A 120 9.27 14.17 -10.65
CA THR A 120 10.13 12.99 -10.76
C THR A 120 10.96 12.80 -9.49
N ALA A 121 11.61 11.66 -9.36
CA ALA A 121 12.51 11.35 -8.25
C ALA A 121 13.65 12.37 -8.07
N GLU A 122 14.00 13.12 -9.10
CA GLU A 122 15.04 14.18 -9.03
C GLU A 122 14.58 15.38 -8.20
N ASP A 123 13.27 15.57 -8.05
CA ASP A 123 12.66 16.64 -7.27
C ASP A 123 12.45 16.28 -5.79
N ASN A 124 12.83 15.08 -5.38
CA ASN A 124 12.73 14.62 -4.00
C ASN A 124 13.67 15.41 -3.09
N LEU A 125 13.19 15.74 -1.89
CA LEU A 125 13.97 16.48 -0.91
C LEU A 125 14.84 15.55 -0.06
N VAL A 126 16.17 15.69 -0.13
CA VAL A 126 17.08 15.03 0.81
C VAL A 126 16.92 15.68 2.18
N VAL A 127 16.36 14.93 3.14
CA VAL A 127 16.15 15.41 4.51
C VAL A 127 17.29 14.97 5.43
N LYS A 128 18.02 13.92 5.06
CA LYS A 128 19.20 13.44 5.79
C LYS A 128 20.18 12.75 4.86
N LEU A 129 21.47 12.97 5.09
CA LEU A 129 22.57 12.31 4.38
C LEU A 129 23.60 11.85 5.42
N VAL A 130 24.02 10.59 5.32
CA VAL A 130 25.06 9.99 6.17
C VAL A 130 26.10 9.35 5.27
N GLU A 131 27.26 9.98 5.22
CA GLU A 131 28.38 9.64 4.34
C GLU A 131 29.39 8.72 5.06
N ASN A 132 28.93 7.54 5.47
CA ASN A 132 29.77 6.54 6.12
C ASN A 132 30.44 5.61 5.08
N TYR A 133 31.23 6.19 4.16
CA TYR A 133 31.89 5.44 3.10
C TYR A 133 33.03 4.56 3.65
N THR A 134 33.05 3.31 3.21
CA THR A 134 34.14 2.37 3.53
C THR A 134 35.30 2.55 2.54
N GLN A 135 36.53 2.28 2.99
CA GLN A 135 37.66 2.26 2.09
C GLN A 135 37.60 0.97 1.26
N LEU A 136 37.41 1.10 -0.05
CA LEU A 136 37.33 0.01 -0.98
C LEU A 136 38.67 -0.31 -1.66
N PRO A 137 38.81 -1.52 -2.27
CA PRO A 137 39.89 -1.82 -3.21
C PRO A 137 39.93 -0.83 -4.37
N GLU A 138 41.09 -0.71 -5.02
CA GLU A 138 41.30 0.22 -6.14
C GLU A 138 40.27 0.04 -7.28
N ASN A 139 39.83 -1.18 -7.54
CA ASN A 139 38.84 -1.53 -8.57
C ASN A 139 37.71 -2.35 -7.91
N PRO A 140 36.71 -1.72 -7.26
CA PRO A 140 35.64 -2.42 -6.60
C PRO A 140 34.73 -3.11 -7.62
N LEU A 141 34.40 -4.38 -7.35
CA LEU A 141 33.51 -5.17 -8.18
C LEU A 141 32.04 -4.91 -7.83
N PRO A 142 31.15 -4.86 -8.81
CA PRO A 142 29.71 -4.79 -8.55
C PRO A 142 29.20 -6.13 -7.98
N HIS A 143 28.08 -6.08 -7.27
CA HIS A 143 27.54 -7.23 -6.54
C HIS A 143 27.31 -8.47 -7.43
N TRP A 144 26.93 -8.33 -8.69
CA TRP A 144 26.74 -9.49 -9.58
C TRP A 144 28.07 -10.21 -9.94
N GLU A 145 29.20 -9.51 -9.94
CA GLU A 145 30.52 -10.12 -10.12
C GLU A 145 31.00 -10.75 -8.83
N LEU A 146 30.81 -10.09 -7.69
CA LEU A 146 31.07 -10.65 -6.37
C LEU A 146 30.26 -11.92 -6.10
N ALA A 147 28.97 -11.90 -6.46
CA ALA A 147 28.07 -13.05 -6.35
C ALA A 147 28.58 -14.26 -7.12
N ARG A 148 29.10 -14.04 -8.34
CA ARG A 148 29.71 -15.09 -9.17
C ARG A 148 31.07 -15.52 -8.62
N LYS A 149 31.93 -14.57 -8.23
CA LYS A 149 33.28 -14.87 -7.69
C LYS A 149 33.24 -15.78 -6.46
N TYR A 150 32.28 -15.55 -5.57
CA TYR A 150 32.14 -16.32 -4.34
C TYR A 150 31.07 -17.42 -4.41
N ASP A 151 30.47 -17.63 -5.56
CA ASP A 151 29.40 -18.62 -5.82
C ASP A 151 28.23 -18.55 -4.81
N ILE A 152 27.80 -17.35 -4.47
CA ILE A 152 26.80 -17.11 -3.42
C ILE A 152 25.40 -16.73 -3.95
N ILE A 153 25.32 -16.24 -5.20
CA ILE A 153 24.06 -15.97 -5.91
C ILE A 153 24.25 -16.37 -7.37
N ASP A 154 23.33 -17.17 -7.89
CA ASP A 154 23.34 -17.69 -9.24
C ASP A 154 22.17 -17.16 -10.04
N PHE A 155 22.44 -16.21 -10.95
CA PHE A 155 21.43 -15.60 -11.80
C PHE A 155 21.07 -16.50 -13.00
N ASP A 156 22.04 -17.24 -13.53
CA ASP A 156 21.84 -18.12 -14.68
C ASP A 156 20.98 -19.33 -14.31
N LEU A 157 21.17 -19.86 -13.09
CA LEU A 157 20.29 -20.91 -12.56
C LEU A 157 18.85 -20.40 -12.37
N GLY A 158 18.69 -19.15 -11.94
CA GLY A 158 17.38 -18.50 -11.82
C GLY A 158 16.67 -18.39 -13.18
N VAL A 159 17.42 -17.99 -14.23
CA VAL A 159 16.89 -17.97 -15.60
C VAL A 159 16.45 -19.36 -16.05
N LYS A 160 17.22 -20.40 -15.74
CA LYS A 160 16.89 -21.79 -16.05
C LYS A 160 15.59 -22.26 -15.37
N LEU A 161 15.38 -21.88 -14.11
CA LEU A 161 14.24 -22.33 -13.31
C LEU A 161 12.94 -21.60 -13.65
N THR A 162 13.03 -20.28 -13.88
CA THR A 162 11.83 -19.42 -14.00
C THR A 162 11.99 -18.38 -15.11
N GLY A 163 13.09 -17.63 -15.12
CA GLY A 163 13.35 -16.52 -16.01
C GLY A 163 14.26 -15.47 -15.39
N ALA A 164 14.56 -14.42 -16.12
CA ALA A 164 15.34 -13.29 -15.58
C ALA A 164 14.58 -12.64 -14.41
N GLY A 165 15.34 -12.12 -13.42
CA GLY A 165 14.75 -11.48 -12.23
C GLY A 165 14.33 -12.43 -11.10
N PHE A 166 14.75 -13.73 -11.19
CA PHE A 166 14.54 -14.74 -10.14
C PHE A 166 15.89 -15.34 -9.69
N PRO A 167 16.71 -14.63 -8.87
CA PRO A 167 18.02 -15.12 -8.47
C PRO A 167 17.92 -16.33 -7.54
N VAL A 168 18.94 -17.22 -7.59
CA VAL A 168 19.09 -18.35 -6.67
C VAL A 168 20.22 -18.04 -5.70
N TYR A 169 19.91 -17.89 -4.42
CA TYR A 169 20.89 -17.71 -3.36
C TYR A 169 21.47 -19.07 -2.95
N LYS A 170 22.82 -19.16 -2.77
CA LYS A 170 23.52 -20.39 -2.48
C LYS A 170 24.49 -20.22 -1.29
N GLY A 171 24.73 -21.28 -0.54
CA GLY A 171 25.75 -21.34 0.50
C GLY A 171 25.69 -20.15 1.48
N LYS A 172 26.82 -19.42 1.58
CA LYS A 172 26.92 -18.22 2.45
C LYS A 172 25.97 -17.09 2.01
N GLY A 173 25.62 -16.98 0.72
CA GLY A 173 24.63 -16.02 0.24
C GLY A 173 23.21 -16.32 0.76
N ALA A 174 22.78 -17.57 0.69
CA ALA A 174 21.51 -18.00 1.27
C ALA A 174 21.49 -17.83 2.80
N ARG A 175 22.62 -18.09 3.46
CA ARG A 175 22.74 -17.85 4.90
C ARG A 175 22.67 -16.36 5.25
N LEU A 176 23.31 -15.48 4.46
CA LEU A 176 23.23 -14.03 4.63
C LEU A 176 21.79 -13.52 4.46
N GLN A 177 21.10 -14.00 3.41
CA GLN A 177 19.68 -13.63 3.16
C GLN A 177 18.82 -13.97 4.38
N ARG A 178 18.90 -15.18 4.89
CA ARG A 178 18.15 -15.61 6.07
C ARG A 178 18.58 -14.88 7.36
N ALA A 179 19.86 -14.54 7.49
CA ALA A 179 20.37 -13.75 8.61
C ALA A 179 19.76 -12.34 8.65
N LEU A 180 19.66 -11.69 7.50
CA LEU A 180 19.02 -10.38 7.36
C LEU A 180 17.52 -10.44 7.74
N ILE A 181 16.79 -11.46 7.27
CA ILE A 181 15.38 -11.65 7.62
C ILE A 181 15.23 -11.73 9.15
N ASN A 182 15.97 -12.64 9.80
CA ASN A 182 15.88 -12.82 11.24
C ASN A 182 16.30 -11.55 12.01
N TYR A 183 17.36 -10.88 11.57
CA TYR A 183 17.83 -9.65 12.19
C TYR A 183 16.77 -8.53 12.14
N PHE A 184 16.15 -8.34 10.98
CA PHE A 184 15.13 -7.30 10.82
C PHE A 184 13.87 -7.61 11.63
N LEU A 185 13.40 -8.85 11.64
CA LEU A 185 12.27 -9.28 12.46
C LEU A 185 12.55 -9.09 13.95
N ASP A 186 13.76 -9.46 14.42
CA ASP A 186 14.17 -9.24 15.81
C ASP A 186 14.23 -7.74 16.18
N CYS A 187 14.69 -6.89 15.26
CA CYS A 187 14.67 -5.45 15.49
C CYS A 187 13.24 -4.92 15.65
N ASN A 188 12.32 -5.38 14.79
CA ASN A 188 10.93 -4.96 14.81
C ASN A 188 10.19 -5.46 16.05
N THR A 189 10.36 -6.73 16.40
CA THR A 189 9.69 -7.31 17.58
C THR A 189 10.19 -6.66 18.88
N ARG A 190 11.49 -6.35 19.00
CA ARG A 190 12.02 -5.54 20.10
C ARG A 190 11.48 -4.13 20.17
N ALA A 191 11.07 -3.56 19.03
CA ALA A 191 10.39 -2.25 18.96
C ALA A 191 8.88 -2.33 19.20
N GLY A 192 8.35 -3.51 19.59
CA GLY A 192 6.96 -3.73 19.96
C GLY A 192 6.02 -4.03 18.79
N TYR A 193 6.56 -4.43 17.63
CA TYR A 193 5.74 -4.95 16.54
C TYR A 193 5.42 -6.42 16.77
N LEU A 194 4.15 -6.78 16.63
CA LEU A 194 3.70 -8.17 16.62
C LEU A 194 4.10 -8.83 15.30
N GLU A 195 4.90 -9.88 15.35
CA GLU A 195 5.23 -10.67 14.18
C GLU A 195 4.03 -11.51 13.74
N VAL A 196 3.72 -11.47 12.45
CA VAL A 196 2.68 -12.26 11.81
C VAL A 196 3.21 -12.91 10.53
N GLU A 197 2.73 -14.10 10.21
CA GLU A 197 3.09 -14.85 9.00
C GLU A 197 1.85 -14.98 8.10
N PRO A 198 1.62 -14.03 7.17
CA PRO A 198 0.42 -14.00 6.35
C PRO A 198 0.56 -14.85 5.08
N PRO A 199 -0.59 -15.22 4.44
CA PRO A 199 -0.56 -15.79 3.10
C PRO A 199 0.09 -14.85 2.07
N ILE A 200 0.81 -15.43 1.10
CA ILE A 200 1.45 -14.69 -0.01
C ILE A 200 0.56 -14.62 -1.27
N MET A 201 -0.55 -15.32 -1.28
CA MET A 201 -1.61 -15.18 -2.27
C MET A 201 -2.84 -14.60 -1.59
N VAL A 202 -3.43 -13.60 -2.21
CA VAL A 202 -4.56 -12.84 -1.65
C VAL A 202 -5.71 -12.76 -2.65
N ASN A 203 -6.94 -12.59 -2.15
CA ASN A 203 -8.11 -12.33 -2.98
C ASN A 203 -8.17 -10.87 -3.46
N GLU A 204 -9.05 -10.61 -4.41
CA GLU A 204 -9.27 -9.29 -5.00
C GLU A 204 -9.60 -8.21 -3.94
N ALA A 205 -10.43 -8.56 -2.95
CA ALA A 205 -10.81 -7.63 -1.89
C ALA A 205 -9.60 -7.16 -1.05
N SER A 206 -8.59 -8.03 -0.86
CA SER A 206 -7.35 -7.66 -0.17
C SER A 206 -6.48 -6.73 -1.03
N GLY A 207 -6.35 -6.99 -2.33
CA GLY A 207 -5.66 -6.10 -3.26
C GLY A 207 -6.34 -4.73 -3.38
N PHE A 208 -7.66 -4.70 -3.36
CA PHE A 208 -8.45 -3.45 -3.36
C PHE A 208 -8.25 -2.67 -2.05
N GLY A 209 -8.25 -3.35 -0.92
CA GLY A 209 -8.18 -2.73 0.42
C GLY A 209 -6.98 -1.82 0.62
N THR A 210 -5.82 -2.20 0.15
CA THR A 210 -4.58 -1.42 0.24
C THR A 210 -4.26 -0.61 -1.01
N GLY A 211 -5.04 -0.78 -2.10
CA GLY A 211 -4.96 0.08 -3.29
C GLY A 211 -4.10 -0.43 -4.42
N GLN A 212 -3.65 -1.68 -4.38
CA GLN A 212 -2.98 -2.35 -5.50
C GLN A 212 -3.95 -2.66 -6.64
N LEU A 213 -5.23 -2.86 -6.31
CA LEU A 213 -6.29 -3.01 -7.31
C LEU A 213 -7.21 -1.78 -7.33
N PRO A 214 -7.71 -1.39 -8.51
CA PRO A 214 -7.39 -1.95 -9.84
C PRO A 214 -5.95 -1.71 -10.24
N ASP A 215 -5.27 -2.74 -10.77
CA ASP A 215 -3.86 -2.71 -11.18
C ASP A 215 -3.70 -1.99 -12.52
N LYS A 216 -3.56 -0.68 -12.46
CA LYS A 216 -3.44 0.18 -13.65
C LYS A 216 -2.09 0.02 -14.37
N GLU A 217 -1.06 -0.43 -13.66
CA GLU A 217 0.31 -0.54 -14.15
C GLU A 217 0.68 -1.97 -14.55
N GLY A 218 -0.20 -2.95 -14.30
CA GLY A 218 0.04 -4.35 -14.62
C GLY A 218 1.16 -4.99 -13.80
N GLN A 219 1.30 -4.58 -12.53
CA GLN A 219 2.40 -5.01 -11.66
C GLN A 219 2.15 -6.32 -10.92
N MET A 220 0.88 -6.70 -10.74
CA MET A 220 0.54 -7.89 -9.97
C MET A 220 0.55 -9.17 -10.83
N TYR A 221 1.13 -10.23 -10.30
CA TYR A 221 0.92 -11.58 -10.82
C TYR A 221 -0.46 -12.07 -10.41
N HIS A 222 -1.24 -12.57 -11.38
CA HIS A 222 -2.62 -13.03 -11.18
C HIS A 222 -2.76 -14.51 -11.58
N ALA A 223 -3.15 -15.34 -10.61
CA ALA A 223 -3.55 -16.73 -10.83
C ALA A 223 -5.03 -16.73 -11.25
N THR A 224 -5.26 -16.66 -12.54
CA THR A 224 -6.60 -16.40 -13.13
C THR A 224 -7.61 -17.52 -12.86
N ALA A 225 -7.16 -18.79 -12.74
CA ALA A 225 -8.04 -19.92 -12.50
C ALA A 225 -8.77 -19.82 -11.14
N ASP A 226 -8.09 -19.30 -10.13
CA ASP A 226 -8.59 -19.22 -8.74
C ASP A 226 -8.91 -17.76 -8.33
N ASN A 227 -8.66 -16.79 -9.19
CA ASN A 227 -8.77 -15.36 -8.95
C ASN A 227 -7.97 -14.91 -7.72
N PHE A 228 -6.74 -15.40 -7.58
CA PHE A 228 -5.80 -14.97 -6.54
C PHE A 228 -4.65 -14.15 -7.12
N TYR A 229 -4.15 -13.22 -6.32
CA TYR A 229 -3.05 -12.34 -6.66
C TYR A 229 -1.85 -12.64 -5.77
N MET A 230 -0.66 -12.75 -6.36
CA MET A 230 0.58 -12.83 -5.60
C MET A 230 0.93 -11.43 -5.05
N ILE A 231 1.27 -11.36 -3.77
CA ILE A 231 1.48 -10.07 -3.10
C ILE A 231 2.75 -9.37 -3.60
N PRO A 232 2.69 -8.05 -3.88
CA PRO A 232 3.87 -7.23 -4.20
C PRO A 232 4.58 -6.72 -2.94
N THR A 233 3.97 -6.89 -1.77
CA THR A 233 4.43 -6.44 -0.44
C THR A 233 3.59 -7.11 0.65
N ALA A 234 4.17 -7.36 1.82
CA ALA A 234 3.45 -7.85 2.99
C ALA A 234 2.41 -6.83 3.52
N GLU A 235 2.51 -5.56 3.14
CA GLU A 235 1.49 -4.54 3.42
C GLU A 235 0.08 -5.05 3.09
N VAL A 236 -0.07 -5.72 1.94
CA VAL A 236 -1.39 -6.16 1.47
C VAL A 236 -2.06 -7.12 2.45
N PRO A 237 -1.51 -8.29 2.76
CA PRO A 237 -2.16 -9.21 3.69
C PRO A 237 -2.17 -8.68 5.13
N VAL A 238 -1.11 -8.04 5.61
CA VAL A 238 -1.00 -7.59 7.00
C VAL A 238 -2.02 -6.50 7.32
N THR A 239 -2.17 -5.49 6.46
CA THR A 239 -3.16 -4.42 6.67
C THR A 239 -4.60 -4.98 6.57
N ASN A 240 -4.83 -5.97 5.68
CA ASN A 240 -6.13 -6.61 5.51
C ASN A 240 -6.56 -7.52 6.67
N ILE A 241 -5.70 -7.83 7.64
CA ILE A 241 -6.10 -8.48 8.92
C ILE A 241 -7.21 -7.67 9.59
N TYR A 242 -7.19 -6.35 9.42
CA TYR A 242 -8.17 -5.43 9.99
C TYR A 242 -9.24 -4.94 8.99
N ARG A 243 -9.42 -5.63 7.86
CA ARG A 243 -10.52 -5.32 6.93
C ARG A 243 -11.87 -5.64 7.57
N ASP A 244 -12.84 -4.69 7.41
CA ASP A 244 -14.19 -4.75 7.99
C ASP A 244 -14.22 -4.77 9.55
N VAL A 245 -13.13 -4.33 10.20
CA VAL A 245 -13.01 -4.29 11.67
C VAL A 245 -13.38 -2.92 12.21
N ILE A 246 -14.01 -2.89 13.38
CA ILE A 246 -14.23 -1.69 14.19
C ILE A 246 -13.47 -1.90 15.51
N LEU A 247 -12.44 -1.09 15.74
CA LEU A 247 -11.63 -1.09 16.96
C LEU A 247 -12.22 -0.12 18.00
N ASP A 248 -11.76 -0.23 19.24
CA ASP A 248 -11.92 0.84 20.23
C ASP A 248 -10.69 1.76 20.19
N GLU A 249 -10.86 3.03 20.53
CA GLU A 249 -9.75 4.02 20.59
C GLU A 249 -8.55 3.54 21.43
N LYS A 250 -8.82 2.81 22.53
CA LYS A 250 -7.80 2.25 23.42
C LYS A 250 -6.94 1.13 22.78
N ASP A 251 -7.37 0.56 21.65
CA ASP A 251 -6.64 -0.52 20.99
C ASP A 251 -5.47 0.00 20.14
N PHE A 252 -5.37 1.33 19.96
CA PHE A 252 -4.28 1.96 19.21
C PHE A 252 -3.06 2.31 20.09
N PRO A 253 -1.84 2.28 19.50
CA PRO A 253 -1.53 1.88 18.14
C PRO A 253 -1.48 0.36 17.98
N VAL A 254 -1.92 -0.16 16.82
CA VAL A 254 -1.67 -1.55 16.42
C VAL A 254 -0.41 -1.59 15.57
N LYS A 255 0.57 -2.41 15.96
CA LYS A 255 1.85 -2.55 15.27
C LYS A 255 2.10 -3.99 14.87
N MET A 256 2.38 -4.24 13.60
CA MET A 256 2.62 -5.58 13.06
C MET A 256 3.86 -5.58 12.17
N THR A 257 4.57 -6.70 12.12
CA THR A 257 5.68 -6.95 11.19
C THR A 257 5.53 -8.32 10.55
N ALA A 258 5.96 -8.43 9.29
CA ALA A 258 5.96 -9.68 8.56
C ALA A 258 7.15 -9.76 7.61
N TYR A 259 7.73 -10.95 7.49
CA TYR A 259 8.57 -11.34 6.38
C TYR A 259 7.73 -12.01 5.32
N THR A 260 7.89 -11.61 4.06
CA THR A 260 7.31 -12.36 2.92
C THR A 260 8.22 -12.28 1.70
N PRO A 261 8.22 -13.32 0.83
CA PRO A 261 8.52 -13.11 -0.57
C PRO A 261 7.49 -12.16 -1.18
N CYS A 262 7.94 -11.30 -2.09
CA CYS A 262 7.15 -10.31 -2.80
C CYS A 262 7.31 -10.54 -4.30
N PHE A 263 6.25 -10.28 -5.06
CA PHE A 263 6.21 -10.58 -6.50
C PHE A 263 5.76 -9.33 -7.26
N ARG A 264 6.58 -8.89 -8.22
CA ARG A 264 6.28 -7.76 -9.10
C ARG A 264 6.58 -8.12 -10.54
N ARG A 265 5.67 -7.79 -11.46
CA ARG A 265 5.88 -8.04 -12.89
C ARG A 265 6.94 -7.15 -13.50
N GLU A 266 7.31 -6.06 -12.82
CA GLU A 266 8.29 -5.07 -13.28
C GLU A 266 8.02 -4.62 -14.73
N ALA A 267 6.74 -4.45 -15.06
CA ALA A 267 6.28 -4.10 -16.40
C ALA A 267 6.91 -2.76 -16.81
N GLY A 268 7.55 -2.75 -18.00
CA GLY A 268 8.22 -1.55 -18.51
C GLY A 268 9.65 -1.32 -18.04
N SER A 269 10.26 -2.22 -17.26
CA SER A 269 11.65 -2.09 -16.81
C SER A 269 12.61 -2.80 -17.74
N TYR A 270 13.64 -2.09 -18.24
CA TYR A 270 14.62 -2.62 -19.20
C TYR A 270 16.05 -2.12 -18.92
N GLY A 271 17.06 -2.84 -19.42
CA GLY A 271 18.44 -2.38 -19.50
C GLY A 271 19.24 -2.50 -18.21
N LYS A 272 20.06 -1.50 -17.87
CA LYS A 272 21.01 -1.52 -16.74
C LYS A 272 20.34 -1.64 -15.37
N ASP A 273 19.10 -1.18 -15.26
CA ASP A 273 18.36 -1.17 -13.99
C ASP A 273 17.88 -2.56 -13.54
N VAL A 274 17.84 -3.54 -14.45
CA VAL A 274 17.47 -4.93 -14.15
C VAL A 274 18.66 -5.86 -13.90
N ARG A 275 19.88 -5.32 -13.87
CA ARG A 275 21.09 -6.15 -13.68
C ARG A 275 21.30 -6.53 -12.22
N GLY A 276 21.63 -7.80 -11.97
CA GLY A 276 21.90 -8.31 -10.63
C GLY A 276 20.67 -8.28 -9.72
N LEU A 277 20.81 -7.66 -8.56
CA LEU A 277 19.75 -7.55 -7.53
C LEU A 277 18.99 -6.22 -7.57
N ASN A 278 19.20 -5.38 -8.57
CA ASN A 278 18.62 -4.03 -8.62
C ASN A 278 17.10 -4.04 -8.80
N ARG A 279 16.57 -4.93 -9.66
CA ARG A 279 15.14 -5.14 -9.91
C ARG A 279 14.86 -6.61 -10.12
N LEU A 280 13.91 -7.15 -9.38
CA LEU A 280 13.59 -8.57 -9.36
C LEU A 280 12.09 -8.77 -9.45
N HIS A 281 11.68 -9.86 -10.12
CA HIS A 281 10.29 -10.32 -10.16
C HIS A 281 9.86 -10.98 -8.87
N GLN A 282 10.81 -11.64 -8.18
CA GLN A 282 10.63 -12.19 -6.85
C GLN A 282 11.75 -11.71 -5.93
N PHE A 283 11.41 -11.19 -4.77
CA PHE A 283 12.36 -10.72 -3.77
C PHE A 283 11.78 -10.83 -2.36
N ASP A 284 12.67 -10.84 -1.36
CA ASP A 284 12.29 -10.91 0.04
C ASP A 284 12.25 -9.52 0.67
N LYS A 285 11.25 -9.30 1.52
CA LYS A 285 11.06 -8.04 2.24
C LYS A 285 10.51 -8.28 3.64
N VAL A 286 11.05 -7.57 4.62
CA VAL A 286 10.45 -7.44 5.93
C VAL A 286 9.67 -6.12 5.96
N GLU A 287 8.42 -6.17 6.38
CA GLU A 287 7.50 -5.04 6.40
C GLU A 287 7.05 -4.74 7.82
N ILE A 288 6.84 -3.47 8.12
CA ILE A 288 6.15 -3.01 9.32
C ILE A 288 4.87 -2.29 8.92
N VAL A 289 3.79 -2.56 9.62
CA VAL A 289 2.47 -1.93 9.43
C VAL A 289 2.00 -1.38 10.75
N GLN A 290 1.47 -0.17 10.74
CA GLN A 290 0.89 0.44 11.92
C GLN A 290 -0.50 1.00 11.62
N LEU A 291 -1.44 0.74 12.53
CA LEU A 291 -2.74 1.42 12.57
C LEU A 291 -2.67 2.47 13.67
N SER A 292 -3.15 3.66 13.37
CA SER A 292 -3.06 4.81 14.28
C SER A 292 -4.35 5.59 14.32
N LEU A 293 -4.55 6.31 15.42
CA LEU A 293 -5.54 7.39 15.47
C LEU A 293 -5.10 8.53 14.52
N PRO A 294 -6.04 9.25 13.91
CA PRO A 294 -5.71 10.32 12.96
C PRO A 294 -4.75 11.37 13.50
N GLU A 295 -4.96 11.83 14.75
CA GLU A 295 -4.16 12.86 15.42
C GLU A 295 -2.74 12.40 15.75
N ALA A 296 -2.50 11.08 15.90
CA ALA A 296 -1.20 10.51 16.25
C ALA A 296 -0.42 9.99 15.03
N SER A 297 -1.02 9.97 13.84
CA SER A 297 -0.45 9.24 12.69
C SER A 297 0.84 9.84 12.13
N TYR A 298 1.04 11.15 12.23
CA TYR A 298 2.28 11.79 11.77
C TYR A 298 3.42 11.57 12.76
N GLU A 299 3.16 11.61 14.06
CA GLU A 299 4.13 11.21 15.09
C GLU A 299 4.50 9.72 14.94
N ALA A 300 3.51 8.88 14.64
CA ALA A 300 3.74 7.47 14.32
C ALA A 300 4.64 7.29 13.08
N LEU A 301 4.46 8.11 12.03
CA LEU A 301 5.33 8.10 10.85
C LEU A 301 6.77 8.46 11.21
N ASP A 302 6.97 9.52 11.99
CA ASP A 302 8.30 9.94 12.43
C ASP A 302 8.98 8.84 13.28
N GLY A 303 8.23 8.16 14.14
CA GLY A 303 8.70 7.01 14.91
C GLY A 303 9.09 5.83 14.01
N MET A 304 8.31 5.54 12.97
CA MET A 304 8.62 4.49 11.99
C MET A 304 9.89 4.83 11.18
N VAL A 305 10.02 6.08 10.74
CA VAL A 305 11.22 6.57 10.02
C VAL A 305 12.47 6.44 10.92
N ALA A 306 12.39 6.86 12.18
CA ALA A 306 13.50 6.72 13.13
C ALA A 306 13.85 5.25 13.40
N HIS A 307 12.87 4.36 13.48
CA HIS A 307 13.07 2.93 13.66
C HIS A 307 13.81 2.31 12.45
N VAL A 308 13.32 2.55 11.22
CA VAL A 308 13.96 2.07 9.99
C VAL A 308 15.38 2.63 9.87
N GLU A 309 15.57 3.91 10.17
CA GLU A 309 16.91 4.52 10.20
C GLU A 309 17.86 3.81 11.15
N SER A 310 17.39 3.41 12.33
CA SER A 310 18.23 2.70 13.30
C SER A 310 18.74 1.36 12.74
N ILE A 311 17.93 0.66 11.95
CA ILE A 311 18.29 -0.60 11.30
C ILE A 311 19.31 -0.35 10.17
N VAL A 312 19.07 0.61 9.27
CA VAL A 312 20.02 0.94 8.20
C VAL A 312 21.38 1.35 8.78
N ARG A 313 21.37 2.20 9.80
CA ARG A 313 22.58 2.66 10.49
C ARG A 313 23.37 1.51 11.12
N SER A 314 22.72 0.50 11.69
CA SER A 314 23.37 -0.65 12.31
C SER A 314 24.12 -1.53 11.29
N LEU A 315 23.76 -1.46 10.00
CA LEU A 315 24.47 -2.15 8.93
C LEU A 315 25.75 -1.44 8.49
N GLY A 316 25.98 -0.19 8.96
CA GLY A 316 27.19 0.56 8.65
C GLY A 316 27.31 1.06 7.20
N LEU A 317 26.21 1.10 6.45
CA LEU A 317 26.16 1.57 5.08
C LEU A 317 26.03 3.11 4.99
N PRO A 318 26.57 3.76 3.95
CA PRO A 318 26.21 5.13 3.61
C PRO A 318 24.75 5.17 3.20
N TYR A 319 23.98 6.13 3.69
CA TYR A 319 22.57 6.23 3.38
C TYR A 319 22.09 7.69 3.32
N ARG A 320 20.96 7.89 2.64
CA ARG A 320 20.21 9.13 2.67
C ARG A 320 18.72 8.85 2.87
N ILE A 321 18.01 9.85 3.42
CA ILE A 321 16.56 9.82 3.58
C ILE A 321 15.99 10.92 2.71
N LEU A 322 15.04 10.56 1.88
CA LEU A 322 14.33 11.45 0.96
C LEU A 322 12.89 11.64 1.45
N ARG A 323 12.39 12.86 1.39
CA ARG A 323 10.95 13.11 1.40
C ARG A 323 10.49 13.25 -0.03
N LEU A 324 9.58 12.36 -0.45
CA LEU A 324 9.14 12.31 -1.84
C LEU A 324 8.31 13.52 -2.22
N CYS A 325 8.51 14.01 -3.43
CA CYS A 325 7.68 15.04 -4.05
C CYS A 325 6.35 14.45 -4.54
N GLY A 326 5.39 15.31 -4.84
CA GLY A 326 4.04 14.88 -5.24
C GLY A 326 4.01 13.95 -6.45
N GLY A 327 4.87 14.17 -7.45
CA GLY A 327 4.92 13.39 -8.68
C GLY A 327 5.58 12.03 -8.56
N ASP A 328 6.39 11.80 -7.52
CA ASP A 328 7.07 10.52 -7.26
C ASP A 328 6.38 9.66 -6.20
N MET A 329 5.43 10.24 -5.46
CA MET A 329 4.68 9.51 -4.44
C MET A 329 3.73 8.45 -5.05
N SER A 330 3.55 7.35 -4.32
CA SER A 330 2.55 6.35 -4.69
C SER A 330 1.12 6.92 -4.75
N PHE A 331 0.27 6.25 -5.53
CA PHE A 331 -1.15 6.62 -5.66
C PHE A 331 -1.87 6.76 -4.31
N THR A 332 -1.53 5.90 -3.36
CA THR A 332 -2.23 5.76 -2.09
C THR A 332 -1.69 6.59 -0.93
N SER A 333 -0.41 6.99 -0.96
CA SER A 333 0.24 7.67 0.16
C SER A 333 -0.11 9.16 0.26
N ALA A 334 -0.15 9.67 1.49
CA ALA A 334 -0.26 11.09 1.81
C ALA A 334 1.11 11.73 2.06
N LEU A 335 2.05 10.98 2.64
CA LEU A 335 3.43 11.40 2.87
C LEU A 335 4.31 10.16 2.87
N THR A 336 5.47 10.25 2.20
CA THR A 336 6.42 9.14 2.07
C THR A 336 7.84 9.63 2.30
N TYR A 337 8.60 8.82 3.04
CA TYR A 337 10.04 8.93 3.18
C TYR A 337 10.70 7.67 2.63
N ASP A 338 11.65 7.85 1.70
CA ASP A 338 12.43 6.75 1.15
C ASP A 338 13.84 6.74 1.76
N PHE A 339 14.34 5.55 1.99
CA PHE A 339 15.72 5.30 2.38
C PHE A 339 16.48 4.74 1.21
N GLU A 340 17.61 5.34 0.93
CA GLU A 340 18.52 4.86 -0.09
C GLU A 340 19.91 4.61 0.52
N VAL A 341 20.54 3.53 0.09
CA VAL A 341 21.93 3.21 0.41
C VAL A 341 22.82 3.39 -0.81
N TYR A 342 24.06 3.82 -0.60
CA TYR A 342 24.96 4.07 -1.72
C TYR A 342 25.62 2.78 -2.19
N SER A 343 25.53 2.50 -3.49
CA SER A 343 26.27 1.45 -4.18
C SER A 343 27.57 2.02 -4.70
N GLU A 344 28.68 1.66 -4.04
CA GLU A 344 29.98 2.24 -4.36
C GLU A 344 30.50 1.76 -5.73
N ALA A 345 30.23 0.52 -6.10
CA ALA A 345 30.64 0.02 -7.42
C ALA A 345 29.80 0.56 -8.58
N GLN A 346 28.51 0.82 -8.36
CA GLN A 346 27.61 1.37 -9.37
C GLN A 346 27.58 2.90 -9.37
N LYS A 347 28.18 3.56 -8.35
CA LYS A 347 28.18 5.03 -8.17
C LYS A 347 26.78 5.63 -8.18
N ARG A 348 25.84 4.99 -7.48
CA ARG A 348 24.44 5.43 -7.38
C ARG A 348 23.80 5.06 -6.06
N TRP A 349 22.73 5.76 -5.73
CA TRP A 349 21.85 5.47 -4.62
C TRP A 349 20.85 4.36 -5.01
N LEU A 350 20.58 3.45 -4.08
CA LEU A 350 19.63 2.33 -4.22
C LEU A 350 18.59 2.45 -3.12
N GLU A 351 17.33 2.62 -3.50
CA GLU A 351 16.20 2.61 -2.57
C GLU A 351 16.08 1.24 -1.89
N VAL A 352 16.04 1.21 -0.57
CA VAL A 352 15.96 -0.01 0.25
C VAL A 352 14.74 -0.03 1.16
N SER A 353 14.08 1.09 1.35
CA SER A 353 12.84 1.22 2.13
C SER A 353 12.05 2.42 1.67
N SER A 354 10.74 2.29 1.78
CA SER A 354 9.77 3.37 1.67
C SER A 354 8.85 3.31 2.88
N VAL A 355 8.72 4.42 3.62
CA VAL A 355 7.89 4.53 4.83
C VAL A 355 6.82 5.56 4.59
N SER A 356 5.55 5.16 4.68
CA SER A 356 4.41 5.98 4.23
C SER A 356 3.30 6.08 5.26
N ASN A 357 2.65 7.24 5.30
CA ASN A 357 1.35 7.46 5.92
C ASN A 357 0.29 7.57 4.81
N PHE A 358 -0.77 6.79 4.91
CA PHE A 358 -1.89 6.80 3.97
C PHE A 358 -3.09 7.57 4.49
N GLU A 359 -2.99 8.10 5.70
CA GLU A 359 -4.13 8.68 6.41
C GLU A 359 -5.33 7.71 6.38
N SER A 360 -6.54 8.21 6.11
CA SER A 360 -7.75 7.39 6.05
C SER A 360 -7.99 6.70 4.70
N PHE A 361 -7.11 6.88 3.72
CA PHE A 361 -7.35 6.42 2.34
C PHE A 361 -7.52 4.89 2.23
N GLN A 362 -6.60 4.13 2.83
CA GLN A 362 -6.71 2.67 2.88
C GLN A 362 -7.80 2.24 3.86
N ALA A 363 -7.89 2.86 5.02
CA ALA A 363 -8.92 2.55 6.00
C ALA A 363 -10.34 2.67 5.42
N ASN A 364 -10.60 3.66 4.56
CA ASN A 364 -11.88 3.81 3.86
C ASN A 364 -12.14 2.66 2.86
N ARG A 365 -11.11 2.15 2.16
CA ARG A 365 -11.23 0.97 1.28
C ARG A 365 -11.44 -0.32 2.06
N LEU A 366 -10.71 -0.47 3.17
CA LEU A 366 -10.77 -1.61 4.09
C LEU A 366 -12.03 -1.61 4.96
N LYS A 367 -12.76 -0.51 5.05
CA LYS A 367 -13.79 -0.25 6.06
C LYS A 367 -13.24 -0.44 7.48
N LEU A 368 -11.96 -0.10 7.69
CA LEU A 368 -11.31 -0.09 8.99
C LEU A 368 -11.72 1.18 9.76
N ARG A 369 -12.39 0.98 10.86
CA ARG A 369 -12.98 2.06 11.66
C ARG A 369 -12.67 1.87 13.14
N TYR A 370 -12.91 2.91 13.92
CA TYR A 370 -12.87 2.81 15.37
C TYR A 370 -14.01 3.61 16.02
N LYS A 371 -14.31 3.31 17.28
CA LYS A 371 -15.20 4.08 18.14
C LYS A 371 -14.38 5.05 18.95
N ASP A 372 -14.62 6.37 18.72
CA ASP A 372 -14.02 7.44 19.53
C ASP A 372 -14.63 7.50 20.95
N ALA A 373 -14.14 8.40 21.78
CA ALA A 373 -14.61 8.59 23.16
C ALA A 373 -16.13 8.88 23.23
N ASP A 374 -16.69 9.53 22.22
CA ASP A 374 -18.13 9.83 22.09
C ASP A 374 -18.92 8.67 21.48
N LYS A 375 -18.30 7.51 21.25
CA LYS A 375 -18.89 6.33 20.55
C LYS A 375 -19.26 6.58 19.09
N LYS A 376 -18.76 7.65 18.49
CA LYS A 376 -18.91 7.90 17.06
C LYS A 376 -17.93 7.03 16.28
N THR A 377 -18.37 6.59 15.11
CA THR A 377 -17.52 5.77 14.23
C THR A 377 -16.67 6.67 13.35
N GLN A 378 -15.34 6.50 13.42
CA GLN A 378 -14.34 7.24 12.66
C GLN A 378 -13.52 6.27 11.80
N LEU A 379 -12.86 6.78 10.75
CA LEU A 379 -11.85 6.04 10.00
C LEU A 379 -10.51 6.11 10.72
N ALA A 380 -9.82 4.99 10.85
CA ALA A 380 -8.44 4.95 11.33
C ALA A 380 -7.47 5.46 10.24
N HIS A 381 -6.21 5.72 10.64
CA HIS A 381 -5.11 5.92 9.71
C HIS A 381 -4.25 4.66 9.61
N THR A 382 -3.70 4.40 8.41
CA THR A 382 -2.79 3.28 8.16
C THR A 382 -1.42 3.80 7.74
N LEU A 383 -0.39 3.13 8.20
CA LEU A 383 1.01 3.41 7.86
C LEU A 383 1.71 2.10 7.54
N ASN A 384 2.70 2.15 6.64
CA ASN A 384 3.61 1.03 6.44
C ASN A 384 5.04 1.50 6.23
N GLY A 385 5.96 0.55 6.29
CA GLY A 385 7.34 0.77 5.91
C GLY A 385 8.09 -0.53 5.68
N SER A 386 9.00 -0.54 4.72
CA SER A 386 9.89 -1.67 4.52
C SER A 386 11.02 -1.64 5.56
N SER A 387 11.22 -2.74 6.25
CA SER A 387 12.22 -2.88 7.29
C SER A 387 13.18 -4.06 7.04
N LEU A 388 13.82 -4.25 5.92
CA LEU A 388 14.05 -3.54 4.67
C LEU A 388 13.74 -4.45 3.47
N ALA A 389 13.93 -3.94 2.23
CA ALA A 389 13.94 -4.75 1.00
C ALA A 389 15.32 -5.40 0.83
N LEU A 390 15.38 -6.73 0.94
CA LEU A 390 16.65 -7.44 1.07
C LEU A 390 17.59 -7.38 -0.15
N PRO A 391 17.14 -7.47 -1.42
CA PRO A 391 18.07 -7.58 -2.54
C PRO A 391 19.03 -6.42 -2.64
N ARG A 392 18.54 -5.19 -2.50
CA ARG A 392 19.38 -3.99 -2.60
C ARG A 392 20.26 -3.81 -1.37
N ILE A 393 19.82 -4.27 -0.19
CA ILE A 393 20.66 -4.35 1.01
C ILE A 393 21.78 -5.35 0.78
N VAL A 394 21.48 -6.55 0.26
CA VAL A 394 22.53 -7.55 -0.06
C VAL A 394 23.52 -6.97 -1.09
N ALA A 395 23.03 -6.37 -2.17
CA ALA A 395 23.89 -5.71 -3.16
C ALA A 395 24.83 -4.68 -2.51
N ALA A 396 24.29 -3.79 -1.69
CA ALA A 396 25.07 -2.76 -1.00
C ALA A 396 26.07 -3.34 -0.01
N LEU A 397 25.70 -4.39 0.76
CA LEU A 397 26.63 -5.06 1.67
C LEU A 397 27.79 -5.71 0.92
N LEU A 398 27.51 -6.47 -0.16
CA LEU A 398 28.54 -7.09 -0.97
C LEU A 398 29.52 -6.05 -1.53
N GLU A 399 29.00 -4.94 -2.06
CA GLU A 399 29.80 -3.90 -2.71
C GLU A 399 30.59 -3.06 -1.70
N ASN A 400 29.97 -2.62 -0.59
CA ASN A 400 30.59 -1.72 0.36
C ASN A 400 31.54 -2.41 1.35
N PHE A 401 31.42 -3.72 1.56
CA PHE A 401 32.25 -4.46 2.51
C PHE A 401 33.25 -5.42 1.85
N GLN A 402 33.44 -5.30 0.53
CA GLN A 402 34.47 -6.07 -0.18
C GLN A 402 35.87 -5.64 0.23
N THR A 403 36.73 -6.63 0.42
CA THR A 403 38.17 -6.47 0.73
C THR A 403 38.99 -7.42 -0.13
N PRO A 404 40.35 -7.30 -0.16
CA PRO A 404 41.20 -8.30 -0.83
C PRO A 404 40.99 -9.72 -0.33
N ASP A 405 40.68 -9.90 0.97
CA ASP A 405 40.52 -11.19 1.63
C ASP A 405 39.12 -11.79 1.50
N GLY A 406 38.12 -11.04 1.05
CA GLY A 406 36.74 -11.47 0.97
C GLY A 406 35.76 -10.32 1.26
N ILE A 407 34.51 -10.66 1.52
CA ILE A 407 33.46 -9.69 1.86
C ILE A 407 33.19 -9.77 3.36
N ARG A 408 33.47 -8.71 4.10
CA ARG A 408 33.22 -8.63 5.55
C ARG A 408 31.71 -8.54 5.83
N ILE A 409 31.32 -9.09 6.96
CA ILE A 409 29.93 -9.03 7.43
C ILE A 409 29.84 -7.94 8.50
N PRO A 410 28.84 -7.04 8.45
CA PRO A 410 28.57 -6.09 9.53
C PRO A 410 28.45 -6.79 10.88
N GLU A 411 29.00 -6.18 11.93
CA GLU A 411 29.03 -6.75 13.28
C GLU A 411 27.64 -7.18 13.77
N ALA A 412 26.61 -6.37 13.49
CA ALA A 412 25.24 -6.67 13.86
C ALA A 412 24.69 -7.96 13.25
N LEU A 413 25.25 -8.44 12.13
CA LEU A 413 24.78 -9.64 11.43
C LEU A 413 25.59 -10.90 11.79
N ILE A 414 26.78 -10.78 12.39
CA ILE A 414 27.67 -11.93 12.72
C ILE A 414 26.95 -12.99 13.59
N PRO A 415 26.16 -12.61 14.62
CA PRO A 415 25.41 -13.59 15.41
C PRO A 415 24.40 -14.42 14.60
N TYR A 416 23.86 -13.83 13.52
CA TYR A 416 22.85 -14.46 12.65
C TYR A 416 23.49 -15.27 11.51
N THR A 417 24.58 -14.79 10.95
CA THR A 417 25.30 -15.48 9.88
C THR A 417 26.11 -16.67 10.41
N GLY A 418 26.74 -16.53 11.57
CA GLY A 418 27.68 -17.48 12.13
C GLY A 418 29.08 -17.44 11.45
N PHE A 419 29.35 -16.39 10.67
CA PHE A 419 30.63 -16.07 10.06
C PHE A 419 30.78 -14.55 9.91
N ASP A 420 32.01 -14.08 9.87
CA ASP A 420 32.38 -12.66 9.77
C ASP A 420 32.87 -12.25 8.38
N ILE A 421 33.11 -13.24 7.49
CA ILE A 421 33.62 -13.00 6.13
C ILE A 421 33.14 -14.08 5.15
N ILE A 422 32.79 -13.63 3.94
CA ILE A 422 32.54 -14.50 2.77
C ILE A 422 33.84 -14.63 1.98
N LYS A 423 34.34 -15.86 1.84
CA LYS A 423 35.50 -16.21 1.04
C LYS A 423 35.15 -17.27 0.04
#